data_fc42508d314ec01624082a1ffa7b6244
#
_entry.id   fc42508d314ec01624082a1ffa7b6244
#
_cell.length_a   1.000
_cell.length_b   1.000
_cell.length_c   1.000
_cell.angle_alpha   90.00
_cell.angle_beta   90.00
_cell.angle_gamma   90.00
#
_symmetry.space_group_name_H-M   'P 1'
#
loop_
_entity.id
_entity.type
_entity.pdbx_description
1 polymer ?
#
loop_
_entity_poly.entity_id
_entity_poly.type
_entity_poly.pdbx_seq_one_letter_code
_entity_poly.pdbx_strand_id
1 'polypeptide(L)'
;MSTAGRPTLYRRDYCDLARNYCLLGATNEHLACFFDVTSRTVDNWIATHPEFGAAVKEGRAIADARVARGLYDRAVGYDHTVERTVWHYGRERKVSDTVHQPPDIRACIFWLRNRQPRYWNGRGEVKPDGMDDIALLEAAGERARGVRRPGPDPA
;
A
#
# COMPACT_ATOMS: atom_id res chain seq x y z
N MET A 1 6.72 30.34 -42.20
CA MET A 1 7.66 30.76 -41.13
C MET A 1 7.41 29.88 -39.91
N SER A 2 8.31 28.92 -39.71
CA SER A 2 8.17 27.99 -38.57
C SER A 2 8.66 28.70 -37.31
N THR A 3 7.77 29.02 -36.38
CA THR A 3 8.12 29.48 -35.05
C THR A 3 8.67 28.29 -34.27
N ALA A 4 10.00 28.17 -34.29
CA ALA A 4 10.70 27.24 -33.43
C ALA A 4 10.42 27.63 -31.99
N GLY A 5 9.53 26.90 -31.32
CA GLY A 5 9.28 27.04 -29.90
C GLY A 5 10.54 26.79 -29.06
N ARG A 6 10.60 27.31 -27.84
CA ARG A 6 11.71 27.05 -26.91
C ARG A 6 11.99 25.54 -26.85
N PRO A 7 13.27 25.09 -26.97
CA PRO A 7 13.62 23.69 -26.89
C PRO A 7 13.02 23.04 -25.63
N THR A 8 12.39 21.86 -25.79
CA THR A 8 11.86 21.14 -24.63
C THR A 8 13.02 20.63 -23.76
N LEU A 9 12.87 20.77 -22.44
CA LEU A 9 13.80 20.19 -21.47
C LEU A 9 13.55 18.68 -21.26
N TYR A 10 12.49 18.15 -21.88
CA TYR A 10 12.13 16.74 -21.77
C TYR A 10 13.15 15.83 -22.46
N ARG A 11 13.52 14.75 -21.76
CA ARG A 11 14.40 13.70 -22.28
C ARG A 11 13.72 12.35 -22.09
N ARG A 12 13.91 11.44 -23.03
CA ARG A 12 13.27 10.13 -23.01
C ARG A 12 13.74 9.23 -21.86
N ASP A 13 14.99 9.36 -21.45
CA ASP A 13 15.58 8.68 -20.30
C ASP A 13 14.94 9.07 -18.96
N TYR A 14 14.17 10.17 -18.92
CA TYR A 14 13.40 10.58 -17.74
C TYR A 14 12.27 9.60 -17.39
N CYS A 15 11.80 8.76 -18.32
CA CYS A 15 10.78 7.76 -18.04
C CYS A 15 11.23 6.77 -16.98
N ASP A 16 12.42 6.16 -17.15
CA ASP A 16 12.96 5.17 -16.20
C ASP A 16 13.29 5.82 -14.86
N LEU A 17 13.87 7.03 -14.89
CA LEU A 17 14.17 7.77 -13.68
C LEU A 17 12.88 8.12 -12.90
N ALA A 18 11.87 8.66 -13.58
CA ALA A 18 10.60 9.00 -12.96
C ALA A 18 9.91 7.76 -12.34
N ARG A 19 9.89 6.62 -13.07
CA ARG A 19 9.38 5.36 -12.57
C ARG A 19 10.10 4.95 -11.28
N ASN A 20 11.43 4.97 -11.27
CA ASN A 20 12.23 4.56 -10.12
C ASN A 20 12.00 5.47 -8.91
N TYR A 21 11.91 6.79 -9.10
CA TYR A 21 11.56 7.71 -8.02
C TYR A 21 10.14 7.49 -7.49
N CYS A 22 9.18 7.25 -8.39
CA CYS A 22 7.80 6.95 -8.01
C CYS A 22 7.67 5.62 -7.24
N LEU A 23 8.52 4.62 -7.50
CA LEU A 23 8.60 3.39 -6.69
C LEU A 23 9.00 3.66 -5.22
N LEU A 24 9.64 4.80 -4.96
CA LEU A 24 10.01 5.28 -3.63
C LEU A 24 8.99 6.28 -3.06
N GLY A 25 7.85 6.49 -3.75
CA GLY A 25 6.77 7.38 -3.30
C GLY A 25 6.95 8.85 -3.70
N ALA A 26 7.73 9.16 -4.74
CA ALA A 26 7.93 10.53 -5.18
C ALA A 26 6.63 11.17 -5.70
N THR A 27 6.37 12.42 -5.26
CA THR A 27 5.30 13.29 -5.76
C THR A 27 5.76 14.06 -7.00
N ASN A 28 4.86 14.85 -7.62
CA ASN A 28 5.24 15.71 -8.76
C ASN A 28 6.24 16.79 -8.35
N GLU A 29 6.14 17.30 -7.10
CA GLU A 29 7.11 18.24 -6.55
C GLU A 29 8.50 17.61 -6.40
N HIS A 30 8.58 16.36 -5.92
CA HIS A 30 9.86 15.65 -5.81
C HIS A 30 10.48 15.41 -7.19
N LEU A 31 9.69 15.01 -8.20
CA LEU A 31 10.16 14.85 -9.57
C LEU A 31 10.62 16.18 -10.18
N ALA A 32 9.91 17.27 -9.90
CA ALA A 32 10.27 18.62 -10.35
C ALA A 32 11.62 19.04 -9.78
N CYS A 33 11.84 18.82 -8.50
CA CYS A 33 13.12 19.10 -7.85
C CYS A 33 14.25 18.25 -8.45
N PHE A 34 13.99 16.96 -8.68
CA PHE A 34 14.98 16.06 -9.26
C PHE A 34 15.40 16.41 -10.69
N PHE A 35 14.42 16.80 -11.52
CA PHE A 35 14.69 17.18 -12.93
C PHE A 35 15.05 18.66 -13.10
N ASP A 36 15.16 19.42 -12.01
CA ASP A 36 15.41 20.87 -12.02
C ASP A 36 14.41 21.66 -12.89
N VAL A 37 13.13 21.35 -12.68
CA VAL A 37 12.00 22.00 -13.38
C VAL A 37 10.89 22.37 -12.39
N THR A 38 9.82 22.98 -12.87
CA THR A 38 8.64 23.27 -12.05
C THR A 38 7.69 22.07 -12.04
N SER A 39 6.85 21.91 -10.97
CA SER A 39 5.81 20.89 -10.89
C SER A 39 4.84 20.95 -12.08
N ARG A 40 4.53 22.18 -12.53
CA ARG A 40 3.72 22.41 -13.75
C ARG A 40 4.38 21.83 -15.01
N THR A 41 5.71 21.85 -15.10
CA THR A 41 6.44 21.21 -16.22
C THR A 41 6.29 19.71 -16.17
N VAL A 42 6.38 19.11 -14.97
CA VAL A 42 6.15 17.67 -14.76
C VAL A 42 4.72 17.29 -15.14
N ASP A 43 3.72 18.05 -14.69
CA ASP A 43 2.30 17.83 -15.05
C ASP A 43 2.09 17.89 -16.57
N ASN A 44 2.73 18.86 -17.23
CA ASN A 44 2.69 18.97 -18.68
C ASN A 44 3.36 17.77 -19.38
N TRP A 45 4.49 17.28 -18.85
CA TRP A 45 5.14 16.09 -19.39
C TRP A 45 4.27 14.84 -19.24
N ILE A 46 3.62 14.67 -18.09
CA ILE A 46 2.66 13.58 -17.86
C ILE A 46 1.52 13.62 -18.89
N ALA A 47 1.04 14.81 -19.24
CA ALA A 47 -0.05 14.99 -20.19
C ALA A 47 0.38 14.85 -21.65
N THR A 48 1.59 15.32 -22.00
CA THR A 48 2.03 15.42 -23.40
C THR A 48 2.91 14.26 -23.86
N HIS A 49 3.54 13.53 -22.91
CA HIS A 49 4.39 12.37 -23.20
C HIS A 49 3.78 11.10 -22.60
N PRO A 50 3.01 10.30 -23.37
CA PRO A 50 2.31 9.12 -22.85
C PRO A 50 3.22 8.11 -22.16
N GLU A 51 4.45 7.92 -22.68
CA GLU A 51 5.45 7.00 -22.10
C GLU A 51 5.88 7.46 -20.70
N PHE A 52 6.09 8.76 -20.51
CA PHE A 52 6.43 9.34 -19.21
C PHE A 52 5.26 9.23 -18.23
N GLY A 53 4.04 9.57 -18.67
CA GLY A 53 2.83 9.42 -17.87
C GLY A 53 2.59 7.98 -17.42
N ALA A 54 2.80 7.00 -18.33
CA ALA A 54 2.71 5.58 -18.02
C ALA A 54 3.76 5.15 -16.98
N ALA A 55 5.01 5.58 -17.12
CA ALA A 55 6.10 5.28 -16.19
C ALA A 55 5.84 5.81 -14.77
N VAL A 56 5.37 7.07 -14.66
CA VAL A 56 4.97 7.67 -13.38
C VAL A 56 3.81 6.90 -12.74
N LYS A 57 2.78 6.59 -13.52
CA LYS A 57 1.60 5.85 -13.06
C LYS A 57 1.96 4.45 -12.58
N GLU A 58 2.78 3.73 -13.34
CA GLU A 58 3.26 2.40 -13.00
C GLU A 58 4.06 2.41 -11.69
N GLY A 59 5.04 3.32 -11.57
CA GLY A 59 5.87 3.43 -10.36
C GLY A 59 5.04 3.67 -9.11
N ARG A 60 4.06 4.59 -9.18
CA ARG A 60 3.14 4.88 -8.06
C ARG A 60 2.25 3.70 -7.73
N ALA A 61 1.64 3.07 -8.73
CA ALA A 61 0.76 1.93 -8.52
C ALA A 61 1.48 0.77 -7.81
N ILE A 62 2.74 0.51 -8.15
CA ILE A 62 3.55 -0.52 -7.48
C ILE A 62 3.88 -0.11 -6.04
N ALA A 63 4.26 1.16 -5.80
CA ALA A 63 4.54 1.66 -4.46
C ALA A 63 3.30 1.57 -3.56
N ASP A 64 2.16 2.04 -4.05
CA ASP A 64 0.87 2.01 -3.34
C ASP A 64 0.42 0.57 -3.05
N ALA A 65 0.60 -0.36 -4.00
CA ALA A 65 0.28 -1.76 -3.82
C ALA A 65 1.12 -2.41 -2.71
N ARG A 66 2.41 -2.06 -2.59
CA ARG A 66 3.29 -2.55 -1.51
C ARG A 66 2.83 -2.05 -0.14
N VAL A 67 2.50 -0.76 -0.04
CA VAL A 67 2.00 -0.16 1.21
C VAL A 67 0.63 -0.76 1.57
N ALA A 68 -0.26 -0.88 0.59
CA ALA A 68 -1.58 -1.50 0.78
C ALA A 68 -1.45 -2.95 1.25
N ARG A 69 -0.49 -3.72 0.72
CA ARG A 69 -0.21 -5.08 1.17
C ARG A 69 0.27 -5.10 2.63
N GLY A 70 1.24 -4.24 3.00
CA GLY A 70 1.73 -4.16 4.38
C GLY A 70 0.63 -3.73 5.36
N LEU A 71 -0.23 -2.79 4.96
CA LEU A 71 -1.40 -2.41 5.75
C LEU A 71 -2.38 -3.57 5.94
N TYR A 72 -2.67 -4.33 4.88
CA TYR A 72 -3.51 -5.51 4.93
C TYR A 72 -2.94 -6.58 5.85
N ASP A 73 -1.65 -6.92 5.68
CA ASP A 73 -0.98 -7.90 6.52
C ASP A 73 -1.01 -7.46 8.00
N ARG A 74 -0.82 -6.17 8.27
CA ARG A 74 -0.94 -5.61 9.62
C ARG A 74 -2.37 -5.69 10.18
N ALA A 75 -3.37 -5.50 9.33
CA ALA A 75 -4.77 -5.57 9.72
C ALA A 75 -5.20 -6.99 10.11
N VAL A 76 -4.79 -8.00 9.35
CA VAL A 76 -5.21 -9.41 9.57
C VAL A 76 -4.26 -10.20 10.47
N GLY A 77 -3.08 -9.67 10.75
CA GLY A 77 -2.00 -10.38 11.41
C GLY A 77 -1.20 -11.25 10.43
N TYR A 78 0.03 -11.54 10.75
CA TYR A 78 0.92 -12.34 9.92
C TYR A 78 2.00 -13.03 10.75
N ASP A 79 2.51 -14.13 10.21
CA ASP A 79 3.66 -14.82 10.75
C ASP A 79 4.93 -14.39 10.01
N HIS A 80 6.01 -14.18 10.75
CA HIS A 80 7.31 -13.88 10.17
C HIS A 80 8.42 -14.63 10.89
N THR A 81 9.48 -14.93 10.14
CA THR A 81 10.64 -15.63 10.68
C THR A 81 11.66 -14.62 11.21
N VAL A 82 12.09 -14.80 12.45
CA VAL A 82 13.15 -14.03 13.08
C VAL A 82 14.36 -14.93 13.27
N GLU A 83 15.47 -14.55 12.66
CA GLU A 83 16.75 -15.20 12.92
C GLU A 83 17.44 -14.53 14.13
N ARG A 84 17.83 -15.34 15.10
CA ARG A 84 18.63 -14.89 16.23
C ARG A 84 19.83 -15.76 16.43
N THR A 85 20.92 -15.14 16.83
CA THR A 85 22.14 -15.85 17.20
C THR A 85 22.09 -16.19 18.69
N VAL A 86 22.23 -17.46 19.02
CA VAL A 86 22.32 -17.96 20.40
C VAL A 86 23.68 -18.62 20.63
N TRP A 87 24.22 -18.44 21.85
CA TRP A 87 25.43 -19.14 22.26
C TRP A 87 25.05 -20.46 22.88
N HIS A 88 25.58 -21.54 22.34
CA HIS A 88 25.38 -22.89 22.85
C HIS A 88 26.72 -23.61 22.97
N TYR A 89 27.07 -24.02 24.17
CA TYR A 89 28.39 -24.62 24.50
C TYR A 89 29.59 -23.85 23.93
N GLY A 90 29.60 -22.50 24.09
CA GLY A 90 30.70 -21.66 23.63
C GLY A 90 30.79 -21.46 22.11
N ARG A 91 29.80 -21.92 21.35
CA ARG A 91 29.70 -21.73 19.89
C ARG A 91 28.48 -20.92 19.53
N GLU A 92 28.65 -20.07 18.55
CA GLU A 92 27.56 -19.29 17.96
C GLU A 92 26.70 -20.18 17.08
N ARG A 93 25.37 -20.16 17.29
CA ARG A 93 24.37 -20.89 16.49
C ARG A 93 23.26 -19.95 16.09
N LYS A 94 22.91 -19.93 14.80
CA LYS A 94 21.73 -19.25 14.29
C LYS A 94 20.50 -20.14 14.50
N VAL A 95 19.46 -19.57 15.07
CA VAL A 95 18.17 -20.23 15.29
C VAL A 95 17.10 -19.37 14.65
N SER A 96 16.21 -19.99 13.88
CA SER A 96 15.07 -19.35 13.23
C SER A 96 13.82 -19.70 14.03
N ASP A 97 13.13 -18.67 14.53
CA ASP A 97 11.83 -18.81 15.21
C ASP A 97 10.76 -18.14 14.38
N THR A 98 9.56 -18.72 14.36
CA THR A 98 8.38 -18.07 13.79
C THR A 98 7.67 -17.24 14.86
N VAL A 99 7.54 -15.96 14.61
CA VAL A 99 6.84 -15.01 15.50
C VAL A 99 5.52 -14.60 14.86
N HIS A 100 4.43 -14.78 15.60
CA HIS A 100 3.11 -14.30 15.19
C HIS A 100 2.94 -12.83 15.54
N GLN A 101 2.68 -11.99 14.53
CA GLN A 101 2.29 -10.60 14.71
C GLN A 101 0.76 -10.53 14.74
N PRO A 102 0.14 -10.19 15.89
CA PRO A 102 -1.32 -10.16 15.99
C PRO A 102 -1.93 -9.04 15.13
N PRO A 103 -3.23 -9.19 14.74
CA PRO A 103 -3.98 -8.15 14.04
C PRO A 103 -3.97 -6.82 14.78
N ASP A 104 -4.00 -5.73 14.02
CA ASP A 104 -4.08 -4.37 14.55
C ASP A 104 -5.43 -3.74 14.21
N ILE A 105 -6.21 -3.40 15.23
CA ILE A 105 -7.56 -2.86 15.09
C ILE A 105 -7.58 -1.54 14.31
N ARG A 106 -6.56 -0.67 14.49
CA ARG A 106 -6.48 0.61 13.77
C ARG A 106 -6.27 0.39 12.28
N ALA A 107 -5.41 -0.58 11.92
CA ALA A 107 -5.20 -0.97 10.53
C ALA A 107 -6.47 -1.56 9.92
N CYS A 108 -7.22 -2.40 10.67
CA CYS A 108 -8.52 -2.93 10.23
C CYS A 108 -9.52 -1.81 9.94
N ILE A 109 -9.72 -0.90 10.90
CA ILE A 109 -10.66 0.22 10.76
C ILE A 109 -10.26 1.12 9.59
N PHE A 110 -8.96 1.45 9.45
CA PHE A 110 -8.46 2.25 8.35
C PHE A 110 -8.74 1.57 7.00
N TRP A 111 -8.43 0.28 6.88
CA TRP A 111 -8.69 -0.50 5.67
C TRP A 111 -10.17 -0.51 5.30
N LEU A 112 -11.04 -0.85 6.26
CA LEU A 112 -12.48 -0.95 6.04
C LEU A 112 -13.12 0.38 5.66
N ARG A 113 -12.73 1.47 6.33
CA ARG A 113 -13.23 2.82 6.01
C ARG A 113 -12.86 3.29 4.61
N ASN A 114 -11.66 2.96 4.16
CA ASN A 114 -11.22 3.33 2.82
C ASN A 114 -11.79 2.40 1.73
N ARG A 115 -11.92 1.09 2.02
CA ARG A 115 -12.33 0.10 1.03
C ARG A 115 -13.84 -0.01 0.89
N GLN A 116 -14.57 0.17 1.99
CA GLN A 116 -16.03 0.05 2.05
C GLN A 116 -16.66 1.22 2.83
N PRO A 117 -16.47 2.46 2.37
CA PRO A 117 -16.92 3.65 3.11
C PRO A 117 -18.43 3.68 3.37
N ARG A 118 -19.23 3.02 2.53
CA ARG A 118 -20.70 2.96 2.72
C ARG A 118 -21.11 2.22 3.99
N TYR A 119 -20.30 1.27 4.44
CA TYR A 119 -20.60 0.44 5.61
C TYR A 119 -19.80 0.85 6.85
N TRP A 120 -18.66 1.51 6.68
CA TRP A 120 -17.70 1.75 7.75
C TRP A 120 -17.36 3.23 7.99
N ASN A 121 -17.92 4.16 7.20
CA ASN A 121 -17.79 5.58 7.48
C ASN A 121 -18.76 5.94 8.60
N GLY A 122 -18.24 6.19 9.78
CA GLY A 122 -18.99 6.62 10.96
C GLY A 122 -19.63 8.03 10.88
N ARG A 123 -19.87 8.55 9.67
CA ARG A 123 -20.70 9.71 9.41
C ARG A 123 -22.09 9.22 9.01
N GLY A 124 -22.90 9.00 10.05
CA GLY A 124 -24.35 8.96 10.03
C GLY A 124 -25.00 8.49 8.75
N GLU A 125 -25.29 7.19 8.67
CA GLU A 125 -26.60 6.71 8.26
C GLU A 125 -26.70 5.28 8.80
N VAL A 126 -27.66 5.13 9.70
CA VAL A 126 -28.10 3.89 10.34
C VAL A 126 -27.03 3.22 11.20
N LYS A 127 -26.75 3.82 12.38
CA LYS A 127 -26.63 2.96 13.54
C LYS A 127 -27.97 2.22 13.67
N PRO A 128 -28.03 0.88 13.59
CA PRO A 128 -29.13 0.19 14.23
C PRO A 128 -29.05 0.67 15.68
N ASP A 129 -30.14 1.27 16.18
CA ASP A 129 -30.23 1.88 17.50
C ASP A 129 -29.52 0.99 18.53
N GLY A 130 -28.47 1.52 19.19
CA GLY A 130 -27.84 0.92 20.34
C GLY A 130 -26.61 0.04 20.13
N MET A 131 -26.10 -0.14 18.92
CA MET A 131 -24.87 -0.91 18.69
C MET A 131 -23.65 0.01 18.63
N ASP A 132 -22.73 -0.13 19.58
CA ASP A 132 -21.42 0.52 19.54
C ASP A 132 -20.47 -0.19 18.55
N ASP A 133 -19.34 0.44 18.22
CA ASP A 133 -18.36 -0.09 17.24
C ASP A 133 -17.81 -1.47 17.69
N ILE A 134 -17.86 -1.78 18.99
CA ILE A 134 -17.40 -3.05 19.58
C ILE A 134 -18.43 -4.14 19.28
N ALA A 135 -19.71 -3.88 19.48
CA ALA A 135 -20.78 -4.82 19.19
C ALA A 135 -20.88 -5.15 17.69
N LEU A 136 -20.56 -4.19 16.80
CA LEU A 136 -20.44 -4.42 15.37
C LEU A 136 -19.27 -5.35 15.02
N LEU A 137 -18.13 -5.19 15.70
CA LEU A 137 -16.96 -6.05 15.52
C LEU A 137 -17.21 -7.47 16.05
N GLU A 138 -17.91 -7.59 17.18
CA GLU A 138 -18.32 -8.88 17.76
C GLU A 138 -19.29 -9.62 16.82
N ALA A 139 -20.31 -8.94 16.31
CA ALA A 139 -21.25 -9.50 15.33
C ALA A 139 -20.58 -9.90 14.01
N ALA A 140 -19.58 -9.14 13.56
CA ALA A 140 -18.75 -9.50 12.39
C ALA A 140 -17.87 -10.72 12.69
N GLY A 141 -17.30 -10.81 13.90
CA GLY A 141 -16.51 -11.94 14.35
C GLY A 141 -17.32 -13.24 14.47
N GLU A 142 -18.59 -13.15 14.91
CA GLU A 142 -19.50 -14.30 14.95
C GLU A 142 -19.89 -14.80 13.57
N ARG A 143 -20.17 -13.90 12.63
CA ARG A 143 -20.42 -14.26 11.22
C ARG A 143 -19.23 -14.95 10.57
N ALA A 144 -18.00 -14.47 10.83
CA ALA A 144 -16.77 -15.08 10.33
C ALA A 144 -16.52 -16.48 10.93
N ARG A 145 -16.89 -16.71 12.20
CA ARG A 145 -16.81 -18.02 12.86
C ARG A 145 -17.87 -18.99 12.35
N GLY A 146 -19.03 -18.49 11.87
CA GLY A 146 -20.10 -19.31 11.28
C GLY A 146 -19.82 -19.83 9.86
N VAL A 147 -18.81 -19.29 9.18
CA VAL A 147 -18.36 -19.79 7.89
C VAL A 147 -17.56 -21.08 8.13
N ARG A 148 -18.25 -22.23 8.05
CA ARG A 148 -17.66 -23.56 8.13
C ARG A 148 -16.58 -23.69 7.04
N ARG A 149 -15.33 -23.90 7.43
CA ARG A 149 -14.31 -24.36 6.47
C ARG A 149 -14.80 -25.65 5.82
N PRO A 150 -14.79 -25.78 4.48
CA PRO A 150 -15.02 -27.08 3.87
C PRO A 150 -14.00 -28.05 4.44
N GLY A 151 -14.50 -29.19 4.95
CA GLY A 151 -13.66 -30.27 5.44
C GLY A 151 -12.80 -30.81 4.30
N PRO A 152 -11.67 -31.51 4.61
CA PRO A 152 -10.88 -32.17 3.58
C PRO A 152 -11.77 -33.18 2.88
N ASP A 153 -11.68 -33.20 1.52
CA ASP A 153 -12.35 -34.18 0.67
C ASP A 153 -11.98 -35.60 1.14
N PRO A 154 -12.95 -36.50 1.26
CA PRO A 154 -12.65 -37.88 1.56
C PRO A 154 -11.93 -38.52 0.34
N ALA A 155 -10.81 -39.17 0.63
CA ALA A 155 -10.01 -39.94 -0.30
C ALA A 155 -10.79 -41.12 -0.89
#